data_6923ebd6bbaa70c29f61db75b066beae
#
_entry.id   6923ebd6bbaa70c29f61db75b066beae
#
_cell.length_a   1.000
_cell.length_b   1.000
_cell.length_c   1.000
_cell.angle_alpha   90.00
_cell.angle_beta   90.00
_cell.angle_gamma   90.00
#
_symmetry.space_group_name_H-M   'P 1'
#
loop_
_entity.id
_entity.type
_entity.pdbx_description
1 polymer ?
#
loop_
_entity_poly.entity_id
_entity_poly.type
_entity_poly.pdbx_seq_one_letter_code
_entity_poly.pdbx_strand_id
1 'polypeptide(L)'
;LNLAAESGEFIAVLGPNGVGKSTLLGTILGTRKLTAGSVDVNCRVGFIPQQRMFPADLPLRARDLVSLSLAHGAFRRRRPPRHRVDELLAEVGATGLRDRRVGQLSGGQQQLIRQAQALANDPELILADEPLLSLDPARQQDTVEKLDALRRERGTSIIFVTHGINPVLGVTDKVLYLAPGGHTFGAVDEVMRSDVLSELYGSKVNVLNVDGRLIVV
;
A
#
# COMPACT_ATOMS: atom_id res chain seq x y z
N LEU A 1 18.59 -2.71 -8.14
CA LEU A 1 17.87 -2.68 -6.87
C LEU A 1 17.94 -4.06 -6.22
N ASN A 2 18.42 -4.10 -4.97
CA ASN A 2 18.35 -5.27 -4.10
C ASN A 2 17.47 -4.89 -2.92
N LEU A 3 16.38 -5.64 -2.72
CA LEU A 3 15.40 -5.43 -1.65
C LEU A 3 15.05 -6.80 -1.05
N ALA A 4 15.14 -6.92 0.25
CA ALA A 4 14.60 -8.04 1.01
C ALA A 4 13.64 -7.49 2.07
N ALA A 5 12.44 -8.05 2.12
CA ALA A 5 11.46 -7.75 3.16
C ALA A 5 11.34 -8.96 4.08
N GLU A 6 11.45 -8.72 5.37
CA GLU A 6 11.24 -9.72 6.41
C GLU A 6 9.77 -9.76 6.85
N SER A 7 9.36 -10.87 7.47
CA SER A 7 7.99 -10.99 7.96
C SER A 7 7.68 -9.91 9.01
N GLY A 8 6.54 -9.25 8.86
CA GLY A 8 6.11 -8.18 9.77
C GLY A 8 6.84 -6.85 9.60
N GLU A 9 7.57 -6.65 8.51
CA GLU A 9 8.31 -5.42 8.23
C GLU A 9 7.43 -4.39 7.49
N PHE A 10 7.54 -3.12 7.88
CA PHE A 10 6.92 -1.99 7.18
C PHE A 10 7.98 -1.22 6.40
N ILE A 11 7.92 -1.32 5.07
CA ILE A 11 8.86 -0.65 4.16
C ILE A 11 8.14 0.50 3.44
N ALA A 12 8.59 1.73 3.68
CA ALA A 12 8.12 2.89 2.92
C ALA A 12 8.92 3.04 1.62
N VAL A 13 8.23 3.19 0.49
CA VAL A 13 8.86 3.45 -0.81
C VAL A 13 8.61 4.91 -1.19
N LEU A 14 9.67 5.69 -1.23
CA LEU A 14 9.68 7.13 -1.48
C LEU A 14 10.34 7.47 -2.82
N GLY A 15 10.15 8.68 -3.28
CA GLY A 15 10.78 9.23 -4.47
C GLY A 15 9.84 10.05 -5.34
N PRO A 16 10.36 10.81 -6.31
CA PRO A 16 9.56 11.67 -7.18
C PRO A 16 8.61 10.89 -8.06
N ASN A 17 7.68 11.62 -8.70
CA ASN A 17 6.76 11.03 -9.67
C ASN A 17 7.52 10.51 -10.90
N GLY A 18 7.08 9.37 -11.42
CA GLY A 18 7.68 8.76 -12.62
C GLY A 18 8.97 7.99 -12.39
N VAL A 19 9.55 7.97 -11.16
CA VAL A 19 10.82 7.29 -10.87
C VAL A 19 10.73 5.76 -10.91
N GLY A 20 9.51 5.19 -10.95
CA GLY A 20 9.33 3.75 -11.07
C GLY A 20 8.70 3.06 -9.85
N LYS A 21 8.18 3.78 -8.86
CA LYS A 21 7.55 3.20 -7.67
C LYS A 21 6.46 2.18 -8.00
N SER A 22 5.47 2.54 -8.82
CA SER A 22 4.40 1.63 -9.25
C SER A 22 4.90 0.53 -10.20
N THR A 23 6.02 0.77 -10.91
CA THR A 23 6.69 -0.26 -11.71
C THR A 23 7.29 -1.34 -10.81
N LEU A 24 7.93 -0.95 -9.70
CA LEU A 24 8.44 -1.86 -8.68
C LEU A 24 7.31 -2.75 -8.15
N LEU A 25 6.19 -2.14 -7.72
CA LEU A 25 5.03 -2.92 -7.24
C LEU A 25 4.50 -3.87 -8.31
N GLY A 26 4.37 -3.40 -9.55
CA GLY A 26 3.92 -4.24 -10.67
C GLY A 26 4.89 -5.39 -10.98
N THR A 27 6.17 -5.22 -10.72
CA THR A 27 7.19 -6.27 -10.86
C THR A 27 7.06 -7.31 -9.74
N ILE A 28 6.87 -6.89 -8.50
CA ILE A 28 6.62 -7.79 -7.35
C ILE A 28 5.33 -8.59 -7.57
N LEU A 29 4.28 -7.95 -8.11
CA LEU A 29 3.01 -8.59 -8.46
C LEU A 29 3.09 -9.53 -9.69
N GLY A 30 4.21 -9.56 -10.40
CA GLY A 30 4.34 -10.33 -11.66
C GLY A 30 3.55 -9.76 -12.83
N THR A 31 2.98 -8.56 -12.72
CA THR A 31 2.23 -7.88 -13.80
C THR A 31 3.14 -7.13 -14.77
N ARG A 32 4.40 -6.91 -14.40
CA ARG A 32 5.45 -6.33 -15.24
C ARG A 32 6.64 -7.27 -15.34
N LYS A 33 7.18 -7.41 -16.55
CA LYS A 33 8.37 -8.22 -16.79
C LYS A 33 9.62 -7.50 -16.29
N LEU A 34 10.53 -8.28 -15.70
CA LEU A 34 11.89 -7.82 -15.39
C LEU A 34 12.72 -7.66 -16.68
N THR A 35 13.55 -6.64 -16.70
CA THR A 35 14.59 -6.49 -17.73
C THR A 35 15.83 -7.32 -17.37
N ALA A 36 16.16 -7.41 -16.07
CA ALA A 36 17.26 -8.19 -15.52
C ALA A 36 17.02 -8.49 -14.05
N GLY A 37 17.70 -9.49 -13.50
CA GLY A 37 17.57 -9.91 -12.10
C GLY A 37 16.46 -10.90 -11.86
N SER A 38 16.04 -11.06 -10.62
CA SER A 38 14.97 -11.97 -10.19
C SER A 38 14.11 -11.32 -9.10
N VAL A 39 12.86 -11.72 -9.03
CA VAL A 39 11.95 -11.43 -7.91
C VAL A 39 11.41 -12.75 -7.42
N ASP A 40 11.56 -12.99 -6.14
CA ASP A 40 11.04 -14.17 -5.45
C ASP A 40 10.00 -13.74 -4.42
N VAL A 41 8.75 -14.19 -4.58
CA VAL A 41 7.62 -13.89 -3.70
C VAL A 41 6.88 -15.19 -3.40
N ASN A 42 7.19 -15.77 -2.24
CA ASN A 42 6.66 -17.07 -1.81
C ASN A 42 5.53 -16.93 -0.78
N CYS A 43 4.70 -15.90 -0.91
CA CYS A 43 3.64 -15.61 0.04
C CYS A 43 2.38 -15.07 -0.66
N ARG A 44 1.27 -15.04 0.07
CA ARG A 44 0.02 -14.43 -0.43
C ARG A 44 0.14 -12.91 -0.42
N VAL A 45 -0.09 -12.29 -1.56
CA VAL A 45 0.02 -10.85 -1.75
C VAL A 45 -1.37 -10.22 -1.83
N GLY A 46 -1.61 -9.19 -1.01
CA GLY A 46 -2.71 -8.26 -1.12
C GLY A 46 -2.24 -6.98 -1.83
N PHE A 47 -3.05 -6.42 -2.72
CA PHE A 47 -2.70 -5.19 -3.42
C PHE A 47 -3.76 -4.11 -3.23
N ILE A 48 -3.34 -2.96 -2.73
CA ILE A 48 -4.14 -1.74 -2.63
C ILE A 48 -3.65 -0.80 -3.75
N PRO A 49 -4.38 -0.69 -4.87
CA PRO A 49 -3.96 0.13 -5.99
C PRO A 49 -4.12 1.62 -5.68
N GLN A 50 -3.36 2.44 -6.38
CA GLN A 50 -3.56 3.88 -6.43
C GLN A 50 -5.02 4.21 -6.76
N GLN A 51 -5.57 5.19 -6.08
CA GLN A 51 -6.98 5.56 -6.21
C GLN A 51 -7.35 5.90 -7.65
N ARG A 52 -8.23 5.09 -8.23
CA ARG A 52 -8.97 5.40 -9.47
C ARG A 52 -10.45 5.21 -9.17
N MET A 53 -11.26 6.21 -9.51
CA MET A 53 -12.71 6.12 -9.29
C MET A 53 -13.30 4.97 -10.10
N PHE A 54 -14.19 4.21 -9.47
CA PHE A 54 -15.04 3.27 -10.21
C PHE A 54 -16.01 4.06 -11.10
N PRO A 55 -16.35 3.55 -12.29
CA PRO A 55 -17.40 4.14 -13.12
C PRO A 55 -18.69 4.35 -12.32
N ALA A 56 -19.32 5.53 -12.47
CA ALA A 56 -20.51 5.88 -11.69
C ALA A 56 -21.70 4.95 -11.95
N ASP A 57 -21.77 4.38 -13.14
CA ASP A 57 -22.78 3.43 -13.61
C ASP A 57 -22.49 1.97 -13.28
N LEU A 58 -21.35 1.67 -12.64
CA LEU A 58 -20.98 0.30 -12.28
C LEU A 58 -22.05 -0.32 -11.35
N PRO A 59 -22.75 -1.40 -11.77
CA PRO A 59 -23.92 -1.93 -11.05
C PRO A 59 -23.55 -2.79 -9.84
N LEU A 60 -22.26 -2.88 -9.47
CA LEU A 60 -21.78 -3.69 -8.36
C LEU A 60 -21.94 -2.98 -7.03
N ARG A 61 -22.38 -3.71 -6.01
CA ARG A 61 -22.38 -3.26 -4.61
C ARG A 61 -21.03 -3.55 -3.95
N ALA A 62 -20.71 -2.86 -2.86
CA ALA A 62 -19.47 -3.06 -2.13
C ALA A 62 -19.26 -4.54 -1.74
N ARG A 63 -20.28 -5.20 -1.19
CA ARG A 63 -20.24 -6.64 -0.86
C ARG A 63 -19.95 -7.54 -2.06
N ASP A 64 -20.50 -7.20 -3.24
CA ASP A 64 -20.30 -8.00 -4.45
C ASP A 64 -18.85 -7.91 -4.91
N LEU A 65 -18.26 -6.71 -4.84
CA LEU A 65 -16.89 -6.46 -5.22
C LEU A 65 -15.91 -7.18 -4.26
N VAL A 66 -16.12 -7.12 -2.95
CA VAL A 66 -15.31 -7.86 -1.96
C VAL A 66 -15.49 -9.37 -2.13
N SER A 67 -16.73 -9.85 -2.38
CA SER A 67 -17.01 -11.25 -2.65
C SER A 67 -16.24 -11.79 -3.86
N LEU A 68 -16.08 -10.99 -4.92
CA LEU A 68 -15.29 -11.38 -6.09
C LEU A 68 -13.82 -11.61 -5.74
N SER A 69 -13.24 -10.85 -4.82
CA SER A 69 -11.85 -11.04 -4.38
C SER A 69 -11.65 -12.34 -3.60
N LEU A 70 -12.67 -12.82 -2.89
CA LEU A 70 -12.66 -14.12 -2.21
C LEU A 70 -12.86 -15.31 -3.16
N ALA A 71 -13.40 -15.07 -4.36
CA ALA A 71 -13.82 -16.12 -5.30
C ALA A 71 -12.76 -16.48 -6.35
N HIS A 72 -11.48 -16.11 -6.18
CA HIS A 72 -10.43 -16.31 -7.17
C HIS A 72 -9.99 -17.79 -7.27
N GLY A 73 -9.87 -18.28 -8.52
CA GLY A 73 -9.34 -19.59 -8.88
C GLY A 73 -10.33 -20.46 -9.67
N ALA A 74 -9.82 -21.23 -10.64
CA ALA A 74 -10.58 -22.07 -11.58
C ALA A 74 -11.51 -23.12 -10.93
N PHE A 75 -11.26 -23.45 -9.65
CA PHE A 75 -12.02 -24.46 -8.91
C PHE A 75 -13.01 -23.88 -7.88
N ARG A 76 -13.07 -22.55 -7.72
CA ARG A 76 -13.96 -21.91 -6.73
C ARG A 76 -15.33 -21.58 -7.33
N ARG A 77 -16.16 -22.62 -7.55
CA ARG A 77 -17.58 -22.49 -7.93
C ARG A 77 -18.51 -22.12 -6.77
N ARG A 78 -18.04 -22.07 -5.52
CA ARG A 78 -18.85 -21.74 -4.35
C ARG A 78 -18.80 -20.25 -4.06
N ARG A 79 -19.96 -19.63 -3.87
CA ARG A 79 -20.04 -18.25 -3.34
C ARG A 79 -19.34 -18.21 -1.99
N PRO A 80 -18.49 -17.21 -1.74
CA PRO A 80 -17.85 -17.05 -0.44
C PRO A 80 -18.92 -16.92 0.65
N PRO A 81 -18.62 -17.37 1.88
CA PRO A 81 -19.54 -17.20 3.01
C PRO A 81 -19.82 -15.70 3.23
N ARG A 82 -21.09 -15.36 3.42
CA ARG A 82 -21.51 -13.96 3.62
C ARG A 82 -20.83 -13.31 4.81
N HIS A 83 -20.65 -14.06 5.92
CA HIS A 83 -19.97 -13.57 7.13
C HIS A 83 -18.56 -13.08 6.82
N ARG A 84 -17.79 -13.77 5.95
CA ARG A 84 -16.42 -13.35 5.59
C ARG A 84 -16.38 -12.02 4.87
N VAL A 85 -17.35 -11.72 4.02
CA VAL A 85 -17.50 -10.41 3.38
C VAL A 85 -17.80 -9.33 4.41
N ASP A 86 -18.68 -9.63 5.35
CA ASP A 86 -19.09 -8.71 6.40
C ASP A 86 -17.94 -8.43 7.39
N GLU A 87 -17.13 -9.44 7.73
CA GLU A 87 -15.89 -9.30 8.52
C GLU A 87 -14.89 -8.37 7.83
N LEU A 88 -14.60 -8.61 6.55
CA LEU A 88 -13.66 -7.77 5.79
C LEU A 88 -14.13 -6.31 5.69
N LEU A 89 -15.43 -6.08 5.50
CA LEU A 89 -15.98 -4.73 5.50
C LEU A 89 -15.91 -4.08 6.90
N ALA A 90 -16.09 -4.84 7.96
CA ALA A 90 -15.95 -4.35 9.32
C ALA A 90 -14.49 -3.99 9.65
N GLU A 91 -13.54 -4.83 9.25
CA GLU A 91 -12.11 -4.64 9.46
C GLU A 91 -11.61 -3.30 8.89
N VAL A 92 -12.13 -2.89 7.74
CA VAL A 92 -11.78 -1.59 7.13
C VAL A 92 -12.71 -0.45 7.53
N GLY A 93 -13.71 -0.67 8.39
CA GLY A 93 -14.69 0.35 8.80
C GLY A 93 -15.74 0.68 7.72
N ALA A 94 -16.04 -0.26 6.82
CA ALA A 94 -16.94 -0.08 5.68
C ALA A 94 -18.28 -0.81 5.81
N THR A 95 -18.67 -1.28 7.00
CA THR A 95 -19.91 -2.06 7.22
C THR A 95 -21.15 -1.36 6.67
N GLY A 96 -21.29 -0.04 6.90
CA GLY A 96 -22.41 0.77 6.41
C GLY A 96 -22.46 0.95 4.89
N LEU A 97 -21.41 0.53 4.16
CA LEU A 97 -21.30 0.65 2.70
C LEU A 97 -21.71 -0.64 1.98
N ARG A 98 -21.94 -1.72 2.72
CA ARG A 98 -22.14 -3.09 2.24
C ARG A 98 -23.06 -3.19 1.01
N ASP A 99 -24.22 -2.55 1.07
CA ASP A 99 -25.26 -2.61 0.04
C ASP A 99 -25.26 -1.42 -0.92
N ARG A 100 -24.34 -0.46 -0.74
CA ARG A 100 -24.18 0.71 -1.61
C ARG A 100 -23.50 0.31 -2.93
N ARG A 101 -23.89 0.93 -4.05
CA ARG A 101 -23.21 0.80 -5.34
C ARG A 101 -21.86 1.46 -5.28
N VAL A 102 -20.79 0.76 -5.69
CA VAL A 102 -19.41 1.27 -5.56
C VAL A 102 -19.17 2.54 -6.39
N GLY A 103 -19.81 2.67 -7.55
CA GLY A 103 -19.71 3.87 -8.39
C GLY A 103 -20.33 5.13 -7.75
N GLN A 104 -21.18 4.97 -6.72
CA GLN A 104 -21.82 6.07 -5.99
C GLN A 104 -21.11 6.45 -4.68
N LEU A 105 -20.04 5.73 -4.35
CA LEU A 105 -19.24 5.98 -3.17
C LEU A 105 -18.26 7.11 -3.41
N SER A 106 -17.97 7.90 -2.36
CA SER A 106 -16.87 8.88 -2.42
C SER A 106 -15.52 8.18 -2.64
N GLY A 107 -14.50 8.91 -3.09
CA GLY A 107 -13.16 8.34 -3.30
C GLY A 107 -12.61 7.63 -2.07
N GLY A 108 -12.70 8.23 -0.89
CA GLY A 108 -12.27 7.59 0.36
C GLY A 108 -13.09 6.34 0.69
N GLN A 109 -14.41 6.33 0.45
CA GLN A 109 -15.23 5.14 0.63
C GLN A 109 -14.87 4.02 -0.36
N GLN A 110 -14.57 4.36 -1.61
CA GLN A 110 -14.08 3.39 -2.59
C GLN A 110 -12.72 2.81 -2.18
N GLN A 111 -11.87 3.62 -1.56
CA GLN A 111 -10.57 3.17 -1.04
C GLN A 111 -10.72 2.13 0.07
N LEU A 112 -11.68 2.31 1.00
CA LEU A 112 -11.98 1.29 2.00
C LEU A 112 -12.40 -0.05 1.38
N ILE A 113 -13.20 -0.02 0.30
CA ILE A 113 -13.59 -1.24 -0.41
C ILE A 113 -12.37 -1.93 -1.05
N ARG A 114 -11.42 -1.16 -1.62
CA ARG A 114 -10.17 -1.70 -2.17
C ARG A 114 -9.29 -2.32 -1.08
N GLN A 115 -9.25 -1.71 0.11
CA GLN A 115 -8.56 -2.31 1.26
C GLN A 115 -9.20 -3.64 1.65
N ALA A 116 -10.53 -3.71 1.77
CA ALA A 116 -11.23 -4.97 2.03
C ALA A 116 -10.96 -6.05 0.97
N GLN A 117 -10.85 -5.66 -0.30
CA GLN A 117 -10.45 -6.58 -1.37
C GLN A 117 -9.01 -7.09 -1.22
N ALA A 118 -8.08 -6.22 -0.84
CA ALA A 118 -6.68 -6.60 -0.63
C ALA A 118 -6.53 -7.59 0.53
N LEU A 119 -7.36 -7.49 1.56
CA LEU A 119 -7.37 -8.37 2.73
C LEU A 119 -8.09 -9.71 2.51
N ALA A 120 -8.80 -9.89 1.39
CA ALA A 120 -9.70 -11.01 1.16
C ALA A 120 -9.05 -12.40 1.27
N ASN A 121 -7.78 -12.53 0.90
CA ASN A 121 -7.06 -13.80 0.89
C ASN A 121 -6.07 -13.95 2.05
N ASP A 122 -6.26 -13.23 3.15
CA ASP A 122 -5.38 -13.24 4.32
C ASP A 122 -3.90 -13.06 3.89
N PRO A 123 -3.53 -11.89 3.33
CA PRO A 123 -2.22 -11.68 2.75
C PRO A 123 -1.12 -11.68 3.81
N GLU A 124 0.04 -12.23 3.46
CA GLU A 124 1.28 -12.16 4.24
C GLU A 124 2.13 -10.96 3.83
N LEU A 125 1.86 -10.41 2.63
CA LEU A 125 2.45 -9.18 2.12
C LEU A 125 1.35 -8.27 1.55
N ILE A 126 1.31 -7.02 1.99
CA ILE A 126 0.47 -5.98 1.41
C ILE A 126 1.34 -5.02 0.61
N LEU A 127 1.01 -4.86 -0.66
CA LEU A 127 1.56 -3.82 -1.52
C LEU A 127 0.53 -2.69 -1.61
N ALA A 128 0.90 -1.49 -1.20
CA ALA A 128 0.00 -0.33 -1.19
C ALA A 128 0.57 0.80 -2.07
N ASP A 129 -0.13 1.15 -3.13
CA ASP A 129 0.27 2.20 -4.06
C ASP A 129 -0.48 3.49 -3.74
N GLU A 130 0.16 4.40 -3.01
CA GLU A 130 -0.39 5.70 -2.59
C GLU A 130 -1.77 5.61 -1.93
N PRO A 131 -1.97 4.74 -0.93
CA PRO A 131 -3.30 4.45 -0.39
C PRO A 131 -3.89 5.61 0.43
N LEU A 132 -3.10 6.63 0.78
CA LEU A 132 -3.52 7.80 1.55
C LEU A 132 -3.94 8.98 0.64
N LEU A 133 -3.77 8.85 -0.67
CA LEU A 133 -4.11 9.93 -1.60
C LEU A 133 -5.59 10.30 -1.48
N SER A 134 -5.87 11.60 -1.41
CA SER A 134 -7.24 12.14 -1.29
C SER A 134 -8.01 11.76 0.00
N LEU A 135 -7.31 11.27 1.02
CA LEU A 135 -7.87 11.11 2.36
C LEU A 135 -7.56 12.34 3.21
N ASP A 136 -8.51 12.72 4.07
CA ASP A 136 -8.27 13.69 5.12
C ASP A 136 -7.29 13.12 6.18
N PRO A 137 -6.61 13.99 6.96
CA PRO A 137 -5.59 13.55 7.92
C PRO A 137 -6.07 12.50 8.93
N ALA A 138 -7.31 12.58 9.39
CA ALA A 138 -7.85 11.62 10.35
C ALA A 138 -7.99 10.23 9.73
N ARG A 139 -8.45 10.16 8.47
CA ARG A 139 -8.55 8.91 7.72
C ARG A 139 -7.20 8.36 7.29
N GLN A 140 -6.23 9.23 7.00
CA GLN A 140 -4.85 8.79 6.77
C GLN A 140 -4.30 8.06 7.99
N GLN A 141 -4.47 8.66 9.18
CA GLN A 141 -4.04 8.07 10.44
C GLN A 141 -4.74 6.73 10.71
N ASP A 142 -6.08 6.67 10.60
CA ASP A 142 -6.86 5.44 10.77
C ASP A 142 -6.41 4.32 9.81
N THR A 143 -6.11 4.67 8.54
CA THR A 143 -5.61 3.70 7.56
C THR A 143 -4.25 3.14 7.95
N VAL A 144 -3.32 4.00 8.39
CA VAL A 144 -1.98 3.59 8.82
C VAL A 144 -2.05 2.72 10.07
N GLU A 145 -2.87 3.11 11.06
CA GLU A 145 -3.07 2.33 12.29
C GLU A 145 -3.63 0.93 12.01
N LYS A 146 -4.60 0.81 11.11
CA LYS A 146 -5.15 -0.50 10.70
C LYS A 146 -4.12 -1.37 10.01
N LEU A 147 -3.30 -0.81 9.13
CA LEU A 147 -2.22 -1.55 8.48
C LEU A 147 -1.15 -1.98 9.49
N ASP A 148 -0.78 -1.11 10.43
CA ASP A 148 0.17 -1.44 11.48
C ASP A 148 -0.37 -2.51 12.45
N ALA A 149 -1.68 -2.48 12.76
CA ALA A 149 -2.32 -3.54 13.52
C ALA A 149 -2.23 -4.90 12.82
N LEU A 150 -2.50 -4.96 11.51
CA LEU A 150 -2.31 -6.19 10.72
C LEU A 150 -0.87 -6.69 10.76
N ARG A 151 0.10 -5.79 10.65
CA ARG A 151 1.52 -6.10 10.78
C ARG A 151 1.85 -6.74 12.12
N ARG A 152 1.41 -6.12 13.21
CA ARG A 152 1.71 -6.57 14.58
C ARG A 152 0.97 -7.85 14.97
N GLU A 153 -0.28 -7.98 14.57
CA GLU A 153 -1.14 -9.08 14.99
C GLU A 153 -0.97 -10.34 14.13
N ARG A 154 -0.69 -10.17 12.83
CA ARG A 154 -0.65 -11.28 11.86
C ARG A 154 0.73 -11.50 11.25
N GLY A 155 1.72 -10.67 11.57
CA GLY A 155 3.04 -10.72 10.94
C GLY A 155 3.01 -10.35 9.45
N THR A 156 1.97 -9.63 8.99
CA THR A 156 1.84 -9.19 7.62
C THR A 156 2.89 -8.13 7.29
N SER A 157 3.71 -8.35 6.27
CA SER A 157 4.66 -7.34 5.78
C SER A 157 3.96 -6.31 4.91
N ILE A 158 4.46 -5.09 4.90
CA ILE A 158 3.84 -3.98 4.15
C ILE A 158 4.90 -3.27 3.32
N ILE A 159 4.68 -3.15 2.02
CA ILE A 159 5.42 -2.26 1.13
C ILE A 159 4.49 -1.11 0.73
N PHE A 160 4.80 0.07 1.21
CA PHE A 160 3.92 1.23 1.19
C PHE A 160 4.52 2.36 0.33
N VAL A 161 3.99 2.56 -0.86
CA VAL A 161 4.39 3.68 -1.72
C VAL A 161 3.69 4.95 -1.27
N THR A 162 4.47 6.00 -1.06
CA THR A 162 3.94 7.33 -0.68
C THR A 162 4.82 8.46 -1.21
N HIS A 163 4.26 9.66 -1.30
CA HIS A 163 5.02 10.88 -1.64
C HIS A 163 5.72 11.50 -0.44
N GLY A 164 5.26 11.22 0.77
CA GLY A 164 5.82 11.76 2.00
C GLY A 164 5.83 10.72 3.11
N ILE A 165 6.91 10.69 3.87
CA ILE A 165 7.11 9.70 4.93
C ILE A 165 6.30 10.02 6.20
N ASN A 166 5.98 11.29 6.45
CA ASN A 166 5.44 11.73 7.73
C ASN A 166 4.18 10.97 8.20
N PRO A 167 3.19 10.65 7.34
CA PRO A 167 2.03 9.89 7.78
C PRO A 167 2.35 8.47 8.29
N VAL A 168 3.45 7.89 7.81
CA VAL A 168 3.86 6.50 8.13
C VAL A 168 5.17 6.43 8.93
N LEU A 169 5.77 7.56 9.27
CA LEU A 169 7.08 7.62 9.91
C LEU A 169 7.15 6.79 11.20
N GLY A 170 6.11 6.86 12.03
CA GLY A 170 6.06 6.17 13.32
C GLY A 170 5.90 4.64 13.24
N VAL A 171 5.61 4.09 12.05
CA VAL A 171 5.41 2.66 11.83
C VAL A 171 6.40 2.07 10.82
N THR A 172 7.23 2.91 10.19
CA THR A 172 8.20 2.50 9.16
C THR A 172 9.46 1.95 9.79
N ASP A 173 9.81 0.71 9.42
CA ASP A 173 11.08 0.08 9.81
C ASP A 173 12.20 0.44 8.84
N LYS A 174 11.95 0.34 7.52
CA LYS A 174 12.92 0.65 6.47
C LYS A 174 12.33 1.56 5.39
N VAL A 175 13.20 2.28 4.75
CA VAL A 175 12.89 3.17 3.62
C VAL A 175 13.62 2.69 2.37
N LEU A 176 12.90 2.56 1.27
CA LEU A 176 13.46 2.51 -0.08
C LEU A 176 13.22 3.88 -0.72
N TYR A 177 14.29 4.63 -0.94
CA TYR A 177 14.22 5.91 -1.64
C TYR A 177 14.70 5.73 -3.09
N LEU A 178 13.80 6.00 -4.04
CA LEU A 178 14.10 5.95 -5.48
C LEU A 178 14.32 7.36 -6.02
N ALA A 179 15.37 7.56 -6.81
CA ALA A 179 15.62 8.83 -7.51
C ALA A 179 16.16 8.57 -8.93
N PRO A 180 16.20 9.59 -9.80
CA PRO A 180 16.72 9.43 -11.16
C PRO A 180 18.16 8.90 -11.21
N GLY A 181 19.00 9.23 -10.21
CA GLY A 181 20.39 8.80 -10.11
C GLY A 181 20.59 7.40 -9.51
N GLY A 182 19.53 6.77 -8.97
CA GLY A 182 19.68 5.47 -8.33
C GLY A 182 18.67 5.24 -7.21
N HIS A 183 19.10 4.50 -6.20
CA HIS A 183 18.24 4.21 -5.03
C HIS A 183 19.10 3.98 -3.78
N THR A 184 18.50 4.19 -2.63
CA THR A 184 19.04 3.80 -1.33
C THR A 184 17.99 3.04 -0.53
N PHE A 185 18.43 2.06 0.27
CA PHE A 185 17.56 1.21 1.09
C PHE A 185 18.22 0.95 2.43
N GLY A 186 17.51 1.16 3.52
CA GLY A 186 17.99 0.97 4.88
C GLY A 186 17.00 1.48 5.92
N ALA A 187 17.43 1.59 7.16
CA ALA A 187 16.65 2.16 8.24
C ALA A 187 16.30 3.65 7.94
N VAL A 188 15.25 4.15 8.58
CA VAL A 188 14.77 5.52 8.35
C VAL A 188 15.88 6.56 8.57
N ASP A 189 16.62 6.42 9.67
CA ASP A 189 17.71 7.33 10.07
C ASP A 189 18.96 7.20 9.19
N GLU A 190 19.14 6.09 8.52
CA GLU A 190 20.24 5.89 7.55
C GLU A 190 19.92 6.52 6.20
N VAL A 191 18.68 6.38 5.73
CA VAL A 191 18.26 6.82 4.39
C VAL A 191 17.85 8.28 4.38
N MET A 192 17.10 8.74 5.39
CA MET A 192 16.55 10.09 5.46
C MET A 192 17.57 11.11 5.99
N ARG A 193 18.72 11.21 5.31
CA ARG A 193 19.85 12.10 5.63
C ARG A 193 20.16 13.01 4.45
N SER A 194 20.57 14.25 4.77
CA SER A 194 20.90 15.24 3.75
C SER A 194 22.05 14.83 2.83
N ASP A 195 23.09 14.20 3.38
CA ASP A 195 24.24 13.70 2.62
C ASP A 195 23.84 12.57 1.66
N VAL A 196 23.11 11.57 2.15
CA VAL A 196 22.63 10.42 1.39
C VAL A 196 21.71 10.86 0.25
N LEU A 197 20.73 11.71 0.52
CA LEU A 197 19.80 12.18 -0.50
C LEU A 197 20.49 13.14 -1.48
N SER A 198 21.45 13.97 -1.04
CA SER A 198 22.21 14.84 -1.95
C SER A 198 23.04 14.05 -2.94
N GLU A 199 23.71 12.99 -2.50
CA GLU A 199 24.44 12.07 -3.38
C GLU A 199 23.50 11.42 -4.39
N LEU A 200 22.36 10.92 -3.94
CA LEU A 200 21.37 10.24 -4.77
C LEU A 200 20.74 11.15 -5.84
N TYR A 201 20.57 12.45 -5.53
CA TYR A 201 20.02 13.43 -6.48
C TYR A 201 21.10 14.12 -7.34
N GLY A 202 22.39 14.00 -6.97
CA GLY A 202 23.47 14.75 -7.59
C GLY A 202 23.39 16.26 -7.39
N SER A 203 22.63 16.69 -6.38
CA SER A 203 22.39 18.10 -6.02
C SER A 203 22.15 18.23 -4.53
N LYS A 204 22.32 19.46 -4.00
CA LYS A 204 22.12 19.70 -2.57
C LYS A 204 20.66 19.47 -2.18
N VAL A 205 20.43 18.54 -1.27
CA VAL A 205 19.15 18.23 -0.63
C VAL A 205 19.32 18.39 0.87
N ASN A 206 18.41 19.09 1.52
CA ASN A 206 18.39 19.18 2.98
C ASN A 206 17.24 18.34 3.53
N VAL A 207 17.55 17.53 4.54
CA VAL A 207 16.57 16.84 5.36
C VAL A 207 16.52 17.52 6.72
N LEU A 208 15.38 18.10 7.02
CA LEU A 208 15.16 18.83 8.29
C LEU A 208 14.22 18.00 9.16
N ASN A 209 14.55 17.89 10.44
CA ASN A 209 13.63 17.37 11.45
C ASN A 209 13.05 18.55 12.22
N VAL A 210 11.76 18.78 12.06
CA VAL A 210 11.03 19.85 12.75
C VAL A 210 9.89 19.19 13.53
N ASP A 211 10.00 19.21 14.85
CA ASP A 211 9.01 18.62 15.78
C ASP A 211 8.65 17.16 15.42
N GLY A 212 9.65 16.34 15.09
CA GLY A 212 9.47 14.93 14.73
C GLY A 212 8.98 14.69 13.29
N ARG A 213 8.86 15.74 12.47
CA ARG A 213 8.52 15.63 11.05
C ARG A 213 9.75 15.79 10.19
N LEU A 214 9.90 14.89 9.20
CA LEU A 214 10.97 14.98 8.22
C LEU A 214 10.51 15.79 7.00
N ILE A 215 11.25 16.84 6.68
CA ILE A 215 11.03 17.73 5.54
C ILE A 215 12.24 17.62 4.62
N VAL A 216 11.99 17.26 3.38
CA VAL A 216 13.01 17.21 2.32
C VAL A 216 12.88 18.45 1.45
N VAL A 217 13.93 19.28 1.37
CA VAL A 217 13.99 20.56 0.63
C VAL A 217 15.26 20.66 -0.20
#